data_ed7d1bec12b904b20ec068d261d49d31
#
_entry.id   ed7d1bec12b904b20ec068d261d49d31
#
_cell.length_a   1.000
_cell.length_b   1.000
_cell.length_c   1.000
_cell.angle_alpha   90.00
_cell.angle_beta   90.00
_cell.angle_gamma   90.00
#
_symmetry.space_group_name_H-M   'P 1'
#
loop_
_entity.id
_entity.type
_entity.pdbx_description
1 polymer ?
#
loop_
_entity_poly.entity_id
_entity_poly.type
_entity_poly.pdbx_seq_one_letter_code
_entity_poly.pdbx_strand_id
1 'polypeptide(L)'
;VGSEMCIRDRHSPLFHQIEGLVVDKGITMADLKGTLELLMQRLYGDDCKIRLRPHHFPFTEPSAEVDVMCFQCHGKGCRMCKGEGYIELLGAGMVHPKVLEGCGIDSSVYSGFAFGLGLERIAMRRYNIGDMRLLYENDYRFLEQF
;
A
#
# COMPACT_ATOMS: atom_id res chain seq x y z
N VAL A 1 26.33 7.00 2.61
CA VAL A 1 26.52 7.68 1.31
C VAL A 1 25.50 7.07 0.34
N GLY A 2 24.49 7.83 -0.08
CA GLY A 2 23.54 7.40 -1.10
C GLY A 2 22.06 7.66 -0.83
N SER A 3 21.63 7.92 0.39
CA SER A 3 20.23 8.21 0.67
C SER A 3 19.75 9.50 -0.01
N GLU A 4 20.59 10.49 -0.10
CA GLU A 4 20.29 11.79 -0.71
C GLU A 4 20.03 11.72 -2.23
N MET A 5 20.65 10.75 -2.93
CA MET A 5 20.41 10.55 -4.36
C MET A 5 19.06 9.87 -4.68
N CYS A 6 18.42 9.29 -3.66
CA CYS A 6 17.12 8.61 -3.80
C CYS A 6 15.92 9.50 -3.43
N ILE A 7 16.16 10.71 -2.91
CA ILE A 7 15.09 11.65 -2.59
C ILE A 7 14.54 12.24 -3.88
N ARG A 8 13.38 11.77 -4.26
CA ARG A 8 12.61 12.28 -5.40
C ARG A 8 11.22 12.66 -4.90
N ASP A 9 10.49 13.36 -5.75
CA ASP A 9 9.09 13.77 -5.52
C ASP A 9 8.15 12.67 -5.00
N ARG A 10 8.54 11.40 -5.16
CA ARG A 10 7.75 10.21 -4.77
C ARG A 10 8.47 9.22 -3.85
N HIS A 11 9.71 9.49 -3.45
CA HIS A 11 10.50 8.62 -2.59
C HIS A 11 11.26 9.46 -1.58
N SER A 12 11.18 9.08 -0.30
CA SER A 12 11.91 9.67 0.80
C SER A 12 12.68 8.57 1.56
N PRO A 13 13.86 8.84 2.12
CA PRO A 13 14.54 7.92 3.02
C PRO A 13 13.80 7.76 4.35
N LEU A 14 12.96 8.71 4.72
CA LEU A 14 12.04 8.66 5.84
C LEU A 14 10.61 8.52 5.28
N PHE A 15 9.86 7.56 5.78
CA PHE A 15 8.46 7.38 5.45
C PHE A 15 7.75 6.65 6.59
N HIS A 16 6.43 6.84 6.67
CA HIS A 16 5.59 6.19 7.66
C HIS A 16 4.78 5.08 7.01
N GLN A 17 4.62 3.97 7.72
CA GLN A 17 3.79 2.86 7.27
C GLN A 17 2.67 2.59 8.27
N ILE A 18 1.53 2.18 7.74
CA ILE A 18 0.46 1.55 8.49
C ILE A 18 0.46 0.09 8.09
N GLU A 19 0.61 -0.79 9.06
CA GLU A 19 0.62 -2.22 8.88
C GLU A 19 -0.71 -2.82 9.36
N GLY A 20 -1.27 -3.70 8.53
CA GLY A 20 -2.44 -4.49 8.88
C GLY A 20 -2.09 -5.97 8.92
N LEU A 21 -2.53 -6.66 9.97
CA LEU A 21 -2.36 -8.10 10.14
C LEU A 21 -3.67 -8.71 10.62
N VAL A 22 -4.11 -9.76 9.95
CA VAL A 22 -5.25 -10.58 10.37
C VAL A 22 -4.81 -12.04 10.41
N VAL A 23 -5.05 -12.71 11.52
CA VAL A 23 -4.78 -14.15 11.69
C VAL A 23 -6.02 -14.78 12.32
N ASP A 24 -6.60 -15.77 11.64
CA ASP A 24 -7.73 -16.55 12.14
C ASP A 24 -7.80 -17.88 11.38
N LYS A 25 -8.80 -18.69 11.69
CA LYS A 25 -9.07 -19.94 10.98
C LYS A 25 -9.65 -19.66 9.60
N GLY A 26 -9.07 -20.30 8.57
CA GLY A 26 -9.61 -20.27 7.24
C GLY A 26 -9.49 -18.93 6.50
N ILE A 27 -8.60 -18.04 6.94
CA ILE A 27 -8.29 -16.79 6.24
C ILE A 27 -7.66 -17.10 4.87
N THR A 28 -8.11 -16.40 3.84
CA THR A 28 -7.75 -16.64 2.44
C THR A 28 -7.25 -15.38 1.75
N MET A 29 -6.65 -15.56 0.57
CA MET A 29 -6.29 -14.46 -0.33
C MET A 29 -7.51 -13.64 -0.79
N ALA A 30 -8.69 -14.25 -0.83
CA ALA A 30 -9.94 -13.56 -1.15
C ALA A 30 -10.34 -12.57 -0.04
N ASP A 31 -10.12 -12.94 1.23
CA ASP A 31 -10.37 -12.07 2.38
C ASP A 31 -9.42 -10.87 2.36
N LEU A 32 -8.13 -11.11 2.06
CA LEU A 32 -7.17 -10.02 1.86
C LEU A 32 -7.64 -9.07 0.75
N LYS A 33 -7.99 -9.61 -0.41
CA LYS A 33 -8.44 -8.80 -1.55
C LYS A 33 -9.69 -8.00 -1.20
N GLY A 34 -10.69 -8.62 -0.59
CA GLY A 34 -11.93 -7.95 -0.18
C GLY A 34 -11.68 -6.83 0.85
N THR A 35 -10.79 -7.08 1.83
CA THR A 35 -10.39 -6.08 2.81
C THR A 35 -9.72 -4.87 2.16
N LEU A 36 -8.80 -5.11 1.22
CA LEU A 36 -8.10 -4.04 0.51
C LEU A 36 -9.03 -3.28 -0.45
N GLU A 37 -9.96 -3.96 -1.14
CA GLU A 37 -10.97 -3.30 -1.97
C GLU A 37 -11.84 -2.36 -1.13
N LEU A 38 -12.34 -2.84 0.00
CA LEU A 38 -13.14 -2.02 0.92
C LEU A 38 -12.34 -0.83 1.46
N LEU A 39 -11.08 -1.04 1.86
CA LEU A 39 -10.19 0.03 2.32
C LEU A 39 -10.02 1.10 1.25
N MET A 40 -9.75 0.70 0.00
CA MET A 40 -9.54 1.64 -1.10
C MET A 40 -10.82 2.39 -1.47
N GLN A 41 -11.97 1.73 -1.43
CA GLN A 41 -13.27 2.39 -1.64
C GLN A 41 -13.56 3.43 -0.57
N ARG A 42 -13.28 3.11 0.70
CA ARG A 42 -13.45 4.06 1.82
C ARG A 42 -12.52 5.26 1.76
N LEU A 43 -11.30 5.06 1.25
CA LEU A 43 -10.32 6.14 1.11
C LEU A 43 -10.53 7.01 -0.13
N TYR A 44 -10.98 6.41 -1.23
CA TYR A 44 -10.90 7.04 -2.56
C TYR A 44 -12.20 7.01 -3.36
N GLY A 45 -13.28 6.48 -2.79
CA GLY A 45 -14.60 6.40 -3.41
C GLY A 45 -14.92 5.02 -4.00
N ASP A 46 -16.21 4.75 -4.16
CA ASP A 46 -16.75 3.43 -4.52
C ASP A 46 -16.28 2.90 -5.90
N ASP A 47 -15.93 3.80 -6.80
CA ASP A 47 -15.41 3.45 -8.14
C ASP A 47 -13.93 3.01 -8.12
N CYS A 48 -13.26 3.09 -6.98
CA CYS A 48 -11.86 2.75 -6.86
C CYS A 48 -11.65 1.24 -6.98
N LYS A 49 -10.87 0.84 -7.98
CA LYS A 49 -10.53 -0.57 -8.23
C LYS A 49 -9.08 -0.84 -7.89
N ILE A 50 -8.81 -2.06 -7.44
CA ILE A 50 -7.44 -2.54 -7.19
C ILE A 50 -7.04 -3.62 -8.18
N ARG A 51 -5.73 -3.78 -8.35
CA ARG A 51 -5.10 -4.86 -9.11
C ARG A 51 -3.99 -5.45 -8.26
N LEU A 52 -4.00 -6.76 -8.08
CA LEU A 52 -2.92 -7.49 -7.42
C LEU A 52 -1.93 -7.94 -8.48
N ARG A 53 -0.66 -7.60 -8.30
CA ARG A 53 0.46 -8.09 -9.12
C ARG A 53 1.31 -9.04 -8.29
N PRO A 54 1.65 -10.25 -8.78
CA PRO A 54 2.54 -11.15 -8.06
C PRO A 54 3.86 -10.46 -7.71
N HIS A 55 4.30 -10.65 -6.49
CA HIS A 55 5.56 -10.16 -5.97
C HIS A 55 6.16 -11.17 -4.98
N HIS A 56 7.37 -10.92 -4.50
CA HIS A 56 7.99 -11.75 -3.47
C HIS A 56 8.39 -10.92 -2.26
N PHE A 57 7.86 -11.33 -1.10
CA PHE A 57 8.33 -10.88 0.21
C PHE A 57 8.70 -12.09 1.04
N PRO A 58 9.79 -12.05 1.84
CA PRO A 58 10.27 -13.24 2.58
C PRO A 58 9.34 -13.71 3.70
N PHE A 59 8.40 -12.88 4.11
CA PHE A 59 7.48 -13.11 5.23
C PHE A 59 6.04 -13.40 4.79
N THR A 60 5.74 -13.37 3.49
CA THR A 60 4.42 -13.70 2.92
C THR A 60 4.53 -14.65 1.73
N GLU A 61 3.55 -15.54 1.58
CA GLU A 61 3.42 -16.47 0.44
C GLU A 61 1.95 -16.92 0.30
N PRO A 62 1.26 -16.61 -0.82
CA PRO A 62 1.70 -15.73 -1.91
C PRO A 62 1.78 -14.26 -1.50
N SER A 63 2.66 -13.54 -2.21
CA SER A 63 2.85 -12.10 -2.02
C SER A 63 2.37 -11.32 -3.25
N ALA A 64 1.91 -10.12 -3.04
CA ALA A 64 1.46 -9.24 -4.10
C ALA A 64 1.79 -7.78 -3.82
N GLU A 65 2.11 -7.04 -4.86
CA GLU A 65 1.96 -5.59 -4.89
C GLU A 65 0.53 -5.24 -5.26
N VAL A 66 0.00 -4.21 -4.63
CA VAL A 66 -1.36 -3.75 -4.83
C VAL A 66 -1.35 -2.40 -5.52
N ASP A 67 -1.84 -2.40 -6.74
CA ASP A 67 -2.02 -1.19 -7.52
C ASP A 67 -3.45 -0.70 -7.38
N VAL A 68 -3.60 0.61 -7.31
CA VAL A 68 -4.89 1.29 -7.26
C VAL A 68 -5.15 2.02 -8.57
N MET A 69 -6.37 1.99 -9.06
CA MET A 69 -6.78 2.71 -10.26
C MET A 69 -6.40 4.19 -10.16
N CYS A 70 -5.76 4.69 -11.20
CA CYS A 70 -5.32 6.09 -11.25
C CYS A 70 -6.53 7.03 -11.20
N PHE A 71 -6.56 7.90 -10.22
CA PHE A 71 -7.65 8.84 -10.00
C PHE A 71 -7.74 9.94 -11.08
N GLN A 72 -6.64 10.25 -11.74
CA GLN A 72 -6.62 11.28 -12.77
C GLN A 72 -7.21 10.80 -14.10
N CYS A 73 -6.96 9.56 -14.47
CA CYS A 73 -7.38 9.02 -15.77
C CYS A 73 -8.41 7.90 -15.67
N HIS A 74 -8.79 7.48 -14.45
CA HIS A 74 -9.74 6.40 -14.19
C HIS A 74 -9.44 5.13 -15.02
N GLY A 75 -8.18 4.71 -14.99
CA GLY A 75 -7.72 3.50 -15.69
C GLY A 75 -7.35 3.66 -17.15
N LYS A 76 -7.55 4.85 -17.77
CA LYS A 76 -7.30 5.09 -19.21
C LYS A 76 -5.80 5.23 -19.56
N GLY A 77 -4.97 5.49 -18.57
CA GLY A 77 -3.56 5.84 -18.76
C GLY A 77 -3.35 7.35 -18.93
N CYS A 78 -2.39 7.90 -18.18
CA CYS A 78 -2.00 9.30 -18.25
C CYS A 78 -0.54 9.48 -17.85
N ARG A 79 -0.05 10.70 -17.90
CA ARG A 79 1.34 11.02 -17.52
C ARG A 79 1.65 10.65 -16.06
N MET A 80 0.68 10.81 -15.14
CA MET A 80 0.84 10.49 -13.72
C MET A 80 1.09 9.00 -13.49
N CYS A 81 0.29 8.13 -14.11
CA CYS A 81 0.44 6.68 -14.04
C CYS A 81 1.35 6.10 -15.14
N LYS A 82 2.03 6.94 -15.90
CA LYS A 82 2.95 6.56 -17.00
C LYS A 82 2.28 5.67 -18.06
N GLY A 83 0.98 5.89 -18.32
CA GLY A 83 0.21 5.10 -19.28
C GLY A 83 -0.42 3.83 -18.73
N GLU A 84 -0.06 3.39 -17.53
CA GLU A 84 -0.50 2.11 -16.93
C GLU A 84 -1.97 2.10 -16.48
N GLY A 85 -2.57 3.25 -16.25
CA GLY A 85 -3.92 3.38 -15.68
C GLY A 85 -4.01 3.03 -14.18
N TYR A 86 -2.94 2.52 -13.58
CA TYR A 86 -2.82 2.11 -12.18
C TYR A 86 -1.55 2.67 -11.55
N ILE A 87 -1.56 2.79 -10.23
CA ILE A 87 -0.43 3.31 -9.44
C ILE A 87 -0.22 2.34 -8.27
N GLU A 88 0.99 1.85 -8.11
CA GLU A 88 1.39 1.03 -6.95
C GLU A 88 1.20 1.81 -5.66
N LEU A 89 0.54 1.19 -4.69
CA LEU A 89 0.24 1.83 -3.41
C LEU A 89 0.85 1.10 -2.21
N LEU A 90 0.75 -0.25 -2.17
CA LEU A 90 1.13 -1.04 -1.01
C LEU A 90 1.57 -2.46 -1.38
N GLY A 91 2.29 -3.11 -0.47
CA GLY A 91 2.58 -4.54 -0.51
C GLY A 91 1.65 -5.33 0.41
N ALA A 92 1.29 -6.54 0.00
CA ALA A 92 0.42 -7.42 0.77
C ALA A 92 0.71 -8.90 0.48
N GLY A 93 0.21 -9.79 1.31
CA GLY A 93 0.30 -11.24 1.07
C GLY A 93 -0.27 -12.07 2.21
N MET A 94 -0.36 -13.37 1.97
CA MET A 94 -0.67 -14.32 3.02
C MET A 94 0.56 -14.50 3.92
N VAL A 95 0.36 -14.52 5.22
CA VAL A 95 1.47 -14.71 6.18
C VAL A 95 2.10 -16.07 5.95
N HIS A 96 3.42 -16.09 5.80
CA HIS A 96 4.15 -17.32 5.57
C HIS A 96 4.03 -18.26 6.78
N PRO A 97 3.74 -19.58 6.62
CA PRO A 97 3.56 -20.53 7.72
C PRO A 97 4.66 -20.50 8.77
N LYS A 98 5.93 -20.38 8.34
CA LYS A 98 7.07 -20.28 9.25
C LYS A 98 7.05 -19.03 10.15
N VAL A 99 6.38 -17.96 9.73
CA VAL A 99 6.22 -16.76 10.57
C VAL A 99 5.20 -17.05 11.66
N LEU A 100 4.09 -17.69 11.35
CA LEU A 100 3.09 -18.12 12.32
C LEU A 100 3.70 -19.08 13.35
N GLU A 101 4.41 -20.10 12.90
CA GLU A 101 5.10 -21.10 13.73
C GLU A 101 6.16 -20.45 14.64
N GLY A 102 6.93 -19.50 14.10
CA GLY A 102 7.89 -18.71 14.89
C GLY A 102 7.25 -17.88 16.00
N CYS A 103 5.96 -17.56 15.87
CA CYS A 103 5.15 -16.89 16.88
C CYS A 103 4.37 -17.87 17.79
N GLY A 104 4.57 -19.19 17.66
CA GLY A 104 3.85 -20.20 18.42
C GLY A 104 2.41 -20.43 17.97
N ILE A 105 2.05 -20.01 16.74
CA ILE A 105 0.73 -20.19 16.15
C ILE A 105 0.77 -21.42 15.22
N ASP A 106 -0.16 -22.35 15.40
CA ASP A 106 -0.26 -23.56 14.60
C ASP A 106 -0.72 -23.23 13.17
N SER A 107 0.20 -23.30 12.21
CA SER A 107 -0.05 -22.98 10.79
C SER A 107 -0.96 -23.99 10.09
N SER A 108 -1.22 -25.16 10.68
CA SER A 108 -2.18 -26.15 10.18
C SER A 108 -3.63 -25.76 10.50
N VAL A 109 -3.83 -24.92 11.52
CA VAL A 109 -5.15 -24.48 11.99
C VAL A 109 -5.46 -23.03 11.60
N TYR A 110 -4.43 -22.17 11.67
CA TYR A 110 -4.55 -20.75 11.45
C TYR A 110 -3.85 -20.33 10.17
N SER A 111 -4.44 -19.40 9.47
CA SER A 111 -3.85 -18.68 8.35
C SER A 111 -4.03 -17.18 8.57
N GLY A 112 -3.37 -16.37 7.77
CA GLY A 112 -3.50 -14.93 7.93
C GLY A 112 -3.01 -14.18 6.71
N PHE A 113 -3.34 -12.90 6.66
CA PHE A 113 -2.77 -11.98 5.69
C PHE A 113 -2.18 -10.75 6.37
N ALA A 114 -1.24 -10.13 5.69
CA ALA A 114 -0.66 -8.86 6.09
C ALA A 114 -0.60 -7.90 4.92
N PHE A 115 -0.64 -6.60 5.21
CA PHE A 115 -0.39 -5.55 4.23
C PHE A 115 0.28 -4.35 4.90
N GLY A 116 1.15 -3.68 4.15
CA GLY A 116 1.83 -2.46 4.60
C GLY A 116 1.65 -1.34 3.60
N LEU A 117 1.13 -0.21 4.05
CA LEU A 117 0.88 0.95 3.18
C LEU A 117 1.60 2.21 3.69
N GLY A 118 2.21 2.95 2.76
CA GLY A 118 2.88 4.21 3.04
C GLY A 118 1.86 5.33 3.30
N LEU A 119 1.92 5.93 4.49
CA LEU A 119 0.99 6.98 4.89
C LEU A 119 1.07 8.21 3.99
N GLU A 120 2.29 8.58 3.58
CA GLU A 120 2.53 9.72 2.68
C GLU A 120 1.84 9.54 1.34
N ARG A 121 1.91 8.35 0.75
CA ARG A 121 1.25 8.07 -0.54
C ARG A 121 -0.27 8.22 -0.45
N ILE A 122 -0.86 7.85 0.68
CA ILE A 122 -2.30 8.05 0.93
C ILE A 122 -2.60 9.53 1.06
N ALA A 123 -1.85 10.25 1.89
CA ALA A 123 -2.03 11.69 2.13
C ALA A 123 -1.87 12.49 0.83
N MET A 124 -0.79 12.25 0.09
CA MET A 124 -0.55 12.90 -1.20
C MET A 124 -1.72 12.74 -2.16
N ARG A 125 -2.27 11.53 -2.23
CA ARG A 125 -3.42 11.26 -3.09
C ARG A 125 -4.70 11.94 -2.57
N ARG A 126 -4.98 11.83 -1.26
CA ARG A 126 -6.21 12.37 -0.66
C ARG A 126 -6.27 13.89 -0.75
N TYR A 127 -5.14 14.55 -0.56
CA TYR A 127 -5.02 16.00 -0.51
C TYR A 127 -4.39 16.61 -1.77
N ASN A 128 -4.21 15.81 -2.83
CA ASN A 128 -3.62 16.25 -4.11
C ASN A 128 -2.25 16.92 -3.96
N ILE A 129 -1.41 16.38 -3.07
CA ILE A 129 -0.05 16.86 -2.84
C ILE A 129 0.85 16.31 -3.94
N GLY A 130 1.47 17.18 -4.72
CA GLY A 130 2.27 16.78 -5.89
C GLY A 130 3.69 16.33 -5.57
N ASP A 131 4.23 16.72 -4.41
CA ASP A 131 5.60 16.44 -4.00
C ASP A 131 5.66 16.00 -2.55
N MET A 132 6.24 14.81 -2.31
CA MET A 132 6.36 14.22 -0.97
C MET A 132 7.23 15.06 -0.03
N ARG A 133 8.20 15.82 -0.55
CA ARG A 133 9.10 16.67 0.25
C ARG A 133 8.35 17.72 1.05
N LEU A 134 7.24 18.21 0.53
CA LEU A 134 6.39 19.20 1.22
C LEU A 134 5.89 18.70 2.57
N LEU A 135 5.71 17.38 2.72
CA LEU A 135 5.29 16.76 3.99
C LEU A 135 6.38 16.82 5.06
N TYR A 136 7.65 17.02 4.67
CA TYR A 136 8.81 16.97 5.58
C TYR A 136 9.53 18.31 5.73
N GLU A 137 9.23 19.30 4.88
CA GLU A 137 9.86 20.62 4.92
C GLU A 137 9.38 21.47 6.11
N ASN A 138 8.31 21.05 6.78
CA ASN A 138 7.71 21.73 7.92
C ASN A 138 7.36 23.21 7.62
N ASP A 139 6.95 23.51 6.39
CA ASP A 139 6.51 24.85 6.00
C ASP A 139 5.09 25.09 6.52
N TYR A 140 4.95 26.04 7.42
CA TYR A 140 3.67 26.41 8.04
C TYR A 140 2.59 26.76 6.99
N ARG A 141 2.96 27.48 5.93
CA ARG A 141 2.05 27.88 4.83
C ARG A 141 1.49 26.67 4.07
N PHE A 142 2.27 25.58 4.03
CA PHE A 142 1.79 24.33 3.45
C PHE A 142 0.83 23.62 4.41
N LEU A 143 1.17 23.57 5.70
CA LEU A 143 0.38 22.86 6.71
C LEU A 143 -0.99 23.53 6.97
N GLU A 144 -1.09 24.85 6.83
CA GLU A 144 -2.35 25.61 6.98
C GLU A 144 -3.39 25.33 5.87
N GLN A 145 -3.04 24.59 4.83
CA GLN A 145 -3.96 24.29 3.72
C GLN A 145 -4.90 23.12 4.02
N PHE A 146 -4.71 22.40 5.15
CA PHE A 146 -5.41 21.15 5.46
C PHE A 146 -6.22 21.19 6.75
#